data_99ac06d4a579bde598f601c6fba7dd4f
#
_entry.id   99ac06d4a579bde598f601c6fba7dd4f
#
_cell.length_a   1.000
_cell.length_b   1.000
_cell.length_c   1.000
_cell.angle_alpha   90.00
_cell.angle_beta   90.00
_cell.angle_gamma   90.00
#
_symmetry.space_group_name_H-M   'P 1'
#
loop_
_entity.id
_entity.type
_entity.pdbx_description
1 polymer ?
#
loop_
_entity_poly.entity_id
_entity_poly.type
_entity_poly.pdbx_seq_one_letter_code
_entity_poly.pdbx_strand_id
1 'polypeptide(L)'
;SHVFANGASERPLVEGTVARDHLDADELLYTGKINGQVANVFPFAITAADMDRGQQRYNIYCAPCHDQTGSGNGMVVQRGYRQAASYHVDRLREAPVGYFFDVITNGFGNMPDYKAQIPVADRWRIIAYVRALELAHSATAADVPADEMNKLNNPPAAAPAAAPSESGEPR
;
A
#
# COMPACT_ATOMS: atom_id res chain seq x y z
N SER A 1 21.39 10.06 -27.90
CA SER A 1 22.02 9.28 -28.97
C SER A 1 21.06 8.14 -29.34
N HIS A 2 20.72 8.03 -30.60
CA HIS A 2 19.86 6.97 -31.09
C HIS A 2 20.72 5.73 -31.33
N VAL A 3 20.48 4.65 -30.57
CA VAL A 3 21.23 3.40 -30.68
C VAL A 3 20.65 2.53 -31.80
N PHE A 4 19.33 2.59 -32.02
CA PHE A 4 18.64 1.81 -33.06
C PHE A 4 17.97 2.73 -34.08
N ALA A 5 17.73 2.19 -35.31
CA ALA A 5 17.16 2.93 -36.43
C ALA A 5 15.76 3.52 -36.17
N ASN A 6 15.01 2.97 -35.20
CA ASN A 6 13.72 3.47 -34.75
C ASN A 6 13.81 4.61 -33.72
N GLY A 7 15.01 5.10 -33.40
CA GLY A 7 15.24 6.15 -32.41
C GLY A 7 15.18 5.70 -30.94
N ALA A 8 14.97 4.42 -30.66
CA ALA A 8 14.94 3.90 -29.30
C ALA A 8 16.35 3.63 -28.76
N SER A 9 16.50 3.62 -27.44
CA SER A 9 17.73 3.20 -26.74
C SER A 9 17.80 1.71 -26.49
N GLU A 10 16.68 1.00 -26.64
CA GLU A 10 16.58 -0.46 -26.49
C GLU A 10 15.76 -1.07 -27.63
N ARG A 11 15.86 -2.38 -27.80
CA ARG A 11 15.03 -3.12 -28.76
C ARG A 11 13.65 -3.37 -28.16
N PRO A 12 12.58 -3.33 -28.98
CA PRO A 12 11.28 -3.82 -28.55
C PRO A 12 11.38 -5.31 -28.21
N LEU A 13 10.56 -5.75 -27.24
CA LEU A 13 10.45 -7.17 -26.90
C LEU A 13 10.01 -7.95 -28.13
N VAL A 14 10.59 -9.13 -28.34
CA VAL A 14 10.18 -10.04 -29.41
C VAL A 14 8.81 -10.61 -29.06
N GLU A 15 7.85 -10.45 -29.97
CA GLU A 15 6.49 -10.92 -29.76
C GLU A 15 6.46 -12.43 -29.46
N GLY A 16 5.64 -12.83 -28.49
CA GLY A 16 5.52 -14.23 -28.04
C GLY A 16 6.66 -14.72 -27.14
N THR A 17 7.58 -13.85 -26.75
CA THR A 17 8.64 -14.22 -25.79
C THR A 17 8.36 -13.67 -24.39
N VAL A 18 8.72 -14.46 -23.38
CA VAL A 18 8.70 -14.06 -21.97
C VAL A 18 10.15 -14.06 -21.46
N ALA A 19 10.57 -12.99 -20.81
CA ALA A 19 11.89 -12.97 -20.19
C ALA A 19 11.99 -14.09 -19.13
N ARG A 20 13.23 -14.59 -18.92
CA ARG A 20 13.46 -15.59 -17.86
C ARG A 20 12.98 -15.01 -16.53
N ASP A 21 12.27 -15.83 -15.74
CA ASP A 21 11.69 -15.51 -14.45
C ASP A 21 10.51 -14.47 -14.49
N HIS A 22 9.97 -14.16 -15.67
CA HIS A 22 8.83 -13.25 -15.86
C HIS A 22 7.61 -13.96 -16.49
N LEU A 23 7.45 -15.29 -16.27
CA LEU A 23 6.31 -16.04 -16.82
C LEU A 23 4.97 -15.61 -16.20
N ASP A 24 4.96 -15.02 -15.01
CA ASP A 24 3.78 -14.51 -14.30
C ASP A 24 2.58 -15.49 -14.29
N ALA A 25 2.90 -16.80 -14.14
CA ALA A 25 1.92 -17.90 -14.31
C ALA A 25 0.88 -17.97 -13.17
N ASP A 26 1.13 -17.34 -12.03
CA ASP A 26 0.18 -17.29 -10.91
C ASP A 26 -0.83 -16.16 -11.14
N GLU A 27 -2.02 -16.52 -11.63
CA GLU A 27 -3.07 -15.55 -11.95
C GLU A 27 -3.44 -14.71 -10.71
N LEU A 28 -3.59 -15.33 -9.54
CA LEU A 28 -3.95 -14.60 -8.32
C LEU A 28 -2.87 -13.60 -7.94
N LEU A 29 -1.61 -14.03 -7.90
CA LEU A 29 -0.49 -13.19 -7.49
C LEU A 29 -0.33 -11.96 -8.41
N TYR A 30 -0.39 -12.16 -9.72
CA TYR A 30 -0.05 -11.13 -10.71
C TYR A 30 -1.24 -10.30 -11.19
N THR A 31 -2.47 -10.80 -11.05
CA THR A 31 -3.67 -10.09 -11.56
C THR A 31 -4.73 -9.79 -10.50
N GLY A 32 -4.66 -10.39 -9.32
CA GLY A 32 -5.70 -10.28 -8.30
C GLY A 32 -6.98 -11.05 -8.64
N LYS A 33 -6.90 -12.02 -9.57
CA LYS A 33 -8.06 -12.78 -10.06
C LYS A 33 -7.86 -14.28 -9.89
N ILE A 34 -8.96 -15.02 -9.90
CA ILE A 34 -9.01 -16.48 -10.00
C ILE A 34 -10.05 -16.80 -11.07
N ASN A 35 -9.66 -17.54 -12.11
CA ASN A 35 -10.51 -17.84 -13.27
C ASN A 35 -11.15 -16.57 -13.87
N GLY A 36 -10.39 -15.49 -13.99
CA GLY A 36 -10.83 -14.22 -14.52
C GLY A 36 -11.73 -13.39 -13.60
N GLN A 37 -12.12 -13.90 -12.42
CA GLN A 37 -12.95 -13.19 -11.45
C GLN A 37 -12.08 -12.55 -10.35
N VAL A 38 -12.46 -11.34 -9.92
CA VAL A 38 -11.74 -10.62 -8.85
C VAL A 38 -11.77 -11.44 -7.56
N ALA A 39 -10.59 -11.73 -7.02
CA ALA A 39 -10.42 -12.59 -5.84
C ALA A 39 -10.58 -11.83 -4.53
N ASN A 40 -11.15 -12.51 -3.51
CA ASN A 40 -11.20 -11.98 -2.14
C ASN A 40 -10.30 -12.77 -1.19
N VAL A 41 -9.18 -13.25 -1.70
CA VAL A 41 -8.15 -13.97 -0.92
C VAL A 41 -6.77 -13.42 -1.27
N PHE A 42 -5.86 -13.50 -0.31
CA PHE A 42 -4.45 -13.16 -0.55
C PHE A 42 -3.71 -14.35 -1.19
N PRO A 43 -2.71 -14.10 -2.06
CA PRO A 43 -1.93 -15.17 -2.69
C PRO A 43 -0.94 -15.85 -1.73
N PHE A 44 -0.72 -15.29 -0.57
CA PHE A 44 0.14 -15.84 0.49
C PHE A 44 -0.38 -15.45 1.87
N ALA A 45 0.06 -16.17 2.91
CA ALA A 45 -0.28 -15.85 4.29
C ALA A 45 0.39 -14.53 4.71
N ILE A 46 -0.40 -13.63 5.29
CA ILE A 46 0.09 -12.33 5.75
C ILE A 46 0.69 -12.49 7.15
N THR A 47 1.97 -12.16 7.29
CA THR A 47 2.71 -12.17 8.55
C THR A 47 2.84 -10.76 9.14
N ALA A 48 3.30 -10.64 10.40
CA ALA A 48 3.61 -9.35 11.00
C ALA A 48 4.67 -8.58 10.17
N ALA A 49 5.70 -9.25 9.67
CA ALA A 49 6.70 -8.62 8.80
C ALA A 49 6.12 -8.11 7.48
N ASP A 50 5.10 -8.80 6.92
CA ASP A 50 4.38 -8.31 5.73
C ASP A 50 3.54 -7.08 6.05
N MET A 51 2.95 -7.00 7.25
CA MET A 51 2.22 -5.81 7.72
C MET A 51 3.16 -4.61 7.89
N ASP A 52 4.31 -4.78 8.53
CA ASP A 52 5.32 -3.72 8.69
C ASP A 52 5.80 -3.22 7.32
N ARG A 53 6.07 -4.15 6.40
CA ARG A 53 6.44 -3.81 5.02
C ARG A 53 5.31 -3.11 4.28
N GLY A 54 4.08 -3.55 4.45
CA GLY A 54 2.88 -2.94 3.89
C GLY A 54 2.71 -1.50 4.36
N GLN A 55 2.84 -1.26 5.67
CA GLN A 55 2.81 0.09 6.26
C GLN A 55 3.91 0.99 5.69
N GLN A 56 5.15 0.50 5.64
CA GLN A 56 6.26 1.25 5.09
C GLN A 56 5.99 1.70 3.64
N ARG A 57 5.51 0.78 2.80
CA ARG A 57 5.21 1.05 1.39
C ARG A 57 3.99 1.95 1.23
N TYR A 58 2.96 1.73 2.03
CA TYR A 58 1.80 2.60 2.08
C TYR A 58 2.18 4.06 2.40
N ASN A 59 3.00 4.27 3.42
CA ASN A 59 3.44 5.60 3.82
C ASN A 59 4.21 6.33 2.71
N ILE A 60 4.96 5.61 1.88
CA ILE A 60 5.72 6.18 0.76
C ILE A 60 4.81 6.51 -0.43
N TYR A 61 3.97 5.58 -0.86
CA TYR A 61 3.26 5.66 -2.14
C TYR A 61 1.81 6.11 -2.03
N CYS A 62 1.13 5.79 -0.93
CA CYS A 62 -0.31 5.96 -0.77
C CYS A 62 -0.68 7.14 0.14
N ALA A 63 -0.01 7.25 1.30
CA ALA A 63 -0.31 8.27 2.29
C ALA A 63 -0.22 9.73 1.79
N PRO A 64 0.63 10.10 0.81
CA PRO A 64 0.60 11.46 0.27
C PRO A 64 -0.77 11.90 -0.25
N CYS A 65 -1.57 10.99 -0.80
CA CYS A 65 -2.94 11.24 -1.27
C CYS A 65 -4.00 10.76 -0.26
N HIS A 66 -3.84 9.53 0.29
CA HIS A 66 -4.84 8.87 1.14
C HIS A 66 -4.72 9.17 2.63
N ASP A 67 -3.70 9.91 3.06
CA ASP A 67 -3.19 10.15 4.42
C ASP A 67 -2.77 8.86 5.17
N GLN A 68 -2.27 9.03 6.40
CA GLN A 68 -1.78 7.89 7.19
C GLN A 68 -2.89 7.04 7.77
N THR A 69 -4.11 7.57 7.86
CA THR A 69 -5.29 6.86 8.39
C THR A 69 -6.17 6.29 7.28
N GLY A 70 -5.93 6.65 6.02
CA GLY A 70 -6.74 6.19 4.89
C GLY A 70 -8.00 7.02 4.67
N SER A 71 -8.10 8.22 5.23
CA SER A 71 -9.29 9.11 5.09
C SER A 71 -9.42 9.74 3.70
N GLY A 72 -8.36 9.72 2.90
CA GLY A 72 -8.33 10.35 1.58
C GLY A 72 -7.97 11.83 1.58
N ASN A 73 -7.52 12.38 2.71
CA ASN A 73 -7.16 13.79 2.85
C ASN A 73 -5.65 13.96 3.06
N GLY A 74 -4.84 13.32 2.24
CA GLY A 74 -3.39 13.40 2.32
C GLY A 74 -2.81 14.78 1.94
N MET A 75 -1.51 14.96 2.16
CA MET A 75 -0.82 16.23 2.02
C MET A 75 -1.00 16.88 0.64
N VAL A 76 -0.99 16.09 -0.43
CA VAL A 76 -1.15 16.63 -1.80
C VAL A 76 -2.60 17.04 -2.07
N VAL A 77 -3.58 16.36 -1.45
CA VAL A 77 -4.99 16.74 -1.52
C VAL A 77 -5.22 18.09 -0.82
N GLN A 78 -4.65 18.25 0.37
CA GLN A 78 -4.70 19.52 1.12
C GLN A 78 -4.06 20.70 0.36
N ARG A 79 -3.20 20.40 -0.63
CA ARG A 79 -2.56 21.40 -1.52
C ARG A 79 -3.24 21.56 -2.87
N GLY A 80 -4.49 21.09 -3.02
CA GLY A 80 -5.32 21.34 -4.19
C GLY A 80 -5.39 20.18 -5.19
N TYR A 81 -4.80 19.01 -4.89
CA TYR A 81 -5.07 17.83 -5.70
C TYR A 81 -6.48 17.31 -5.44
N ARG A 82 -7.03 16.53 -6.38
CA ARG A 82 -8.35 15.92 -6.20
C ARG A 82 -8.36 14.99 -4.99
N GLN A 83 -9.45 15.05 -4.23
CA GLN A 83 -9.61 14.21 -3.05
C GLN A 83 -9.55 12.73 -3.42
N ALA A 84 -8.70 12.00 -2.71
CA ALA A 84 -8.62 10.56 -2.82
C ALA A 84 -9.82 9.89 -2.11
N ALA A 85 -10.17 8.67 -2.52
CA ALA A 85 -11.23 7.93 -1.83
C ALA A 85 -10.80 7.60 -0.40
N SER A 86 -11.71 7.76 0.55
CA SER A 86 -11.54 7.22 1.90
C SER A 86 -11.75 5.70 1.86
N TYR A 87 -10.85 4.94 2.47
CA TYR A 87 -11.00 3.49 2.60
C TYR A 87 -12.14 3.09 3.55
N HIS A 88 -12.62 4.01 4.39
CA HIS A 88 -13.62 3.75 5.42
C HIS A 88 -15.06 3.74 4.90
N VAL A 89 -15.29 4.04 3.62
CA VAL A 89 -16.62 3.94 3.01
C VAL A 89 -16.99 2.48 2.77
N ASP A 90 -18.27 2.13 2.98
CA ASP A 90 -18.77 0.75 2.89
C ASP A 90 -18.39 0.07 1.58
N ARG A 91 -18.56 0.78 0.47
CA ARG A 91 -18.19 0.26 -0.86
C ARG A 91 -16.75 -0.25 -0.94
N LEU A 92 -15.79 0.38 -0.26
CA LEU A 92 -14.39 -0.06 -0.26
C LEU A 92 -14.14 -1.12 0.81
N ARG A 93 -14.71 -1.00 1.98
CA ARG A 93 -14.61 -2.03 3.03
C ARG A 93 -15.13 -3.40 2.56
N GLU A 94 -16.19 -3.40 1.73
CA GLU A 94 -16.80 -4.60 1.16
C GLU A 94 -16.13 -5.08 -0.14
N ALA A 95 -15.32 -4.24 -0.77
CA ALA A 95 -14.66 -4.59 -2.02
C ALA A 95 -13.65 -5.74 -1.82
N PRO A 96 -13.53 -6.70 -2.74
CA PRO A 96 -12.55 -7.78 -2.65
C PRO A 96 -11.12 -7.27 -2.74
N VAL A 97 -10.17 -7.96 -2.12
CA VAL A 97 -8.74 -7.55 -2.12
C VAL A 97 -8.14 -7.46 -3.52
N GLY A 98 -8.58 -8.31 -4.45
CA GLY A 98 -8.15 -8.24 -5.85
C GLY A 98 -8.59 -6.96 -6.57
N TYR A 99 -9.68 -6.31 -6.14
CA TYR A 99 -10.07 -5.00 -6.65
C TYR A 99 -9.00 -3.93 -6.32
N PHE A 100 -8.52 -3.92 -5.09
CA PHE A 100 -7.43 -3.00 -4.70
C PHE A 100 -6.15 -3.29 -5.48
N PHE A 101 -5.86 -4.58 -5.71
CA PHE A 101 -4.71 -4.98 -6.51
C PHE A 101 -4.79 -4.43 -7.94
N ASP A 102 -5.95 -4.55 -8.57
CA ASP A 102 -6.19 -4.02 -9.92
C ASP A 102 -6.04 -2.49 -9.95
N VAL A 103 -6.67 -1.79 -8.99
CA VAL A 103 -6.58 -0.31 -8.87
C VAL A 103 -5.14 0.17 -8.66
N ILE A 104 -4.37 -0.48 -7.79
CA ILE A 104 -2.96 -0.13 -7.59
C ILE A 104 -2.14 -0.41 -8.85
N THR A 105 -2.45 -1.50 -9.55
CA THR A 105 -1.70 -1.96 -10.71
C THR A 105 -1.95 -1.10 -11.93
N ASN A 106 -3.22 -0.78 -12.22
CA ASN A 106 -3.66 -0.17 -13.48
C ASN A 106 -4.13 1.27 -13.32
N GLY A 107 -4.25 1.77 -12.08
CA GLY A 107 -4.83 3.07 -11.79
C GLY A 107 -6.37 3.05 -11.81
N PHE A 108 -6.97 4.12 -11.34
CA PHE A 108 -8.41 4.32 -11.39
C PHE A 108 -8.78 5.81 -11.37
N GLY A 109 -9.43 6.29 -12.41
CA GLY A 109 -9.82 7.70 -12.52
C GLY A 109 -8.59 8.62 -12.49
N ASN A 110 -8.44 9.40 -11.42
CA ASN A 110 -7.28 10.29 -11.26
C ASN A 110 -6.10 9.63 -10.51
N MET A 111 -6.27 8.43 -9.99
CA MET A 111 -5.19 7.67 -9.37
C MET A 111 -4.32 7.04 -10.47
N PRO A 112 -3.02 7.37 -10.54
CA PRO A 112 -2.13 6.76 -11.52
C PRO A 112 -1.89 5.27 -11.22
N ASP A 113 -1.37 4.54 -12.20
CA ASP A 113 -0.89 3.19 -12.00
C ASP A 113 0.45 3.18 -11.25
N TYR A 114 0.69 2.13 -10.48
CA TYR A 114 1.92 1.95 -9.69
C TYR A 114 2.66 0.65 -10.03
N LYS A 115 2.30 -0.01 -11.11
CA LYS A 115 2.90 -1.31 -11.49
C LYS A 115 4.40 -1.23 -11.73
N ALA A 116 4.90 -0.10 -12.21
CA ALA A 116 6.32 0.10 -12.48
C ALA A 116 7.14 0.42 -11.21
N GLN A 117 6.50 1.05 -10.19
CA GLN A 117 7.18 1.52 -8.98
C GLN A 117 7.08 0.52 -7.82
N ILE A 118 5.99 -0.26 -7.75
CA ILE A 118 5.71 -1.14 -6.62
C ILE A 118 5.74 -2.60 -7.07
N PRO A 119 6.69 -3.41 -6.57
CA PRO A 119 6.73 -4.85 -6.83
C PRO A 119 5.41 -5.54 -6.48
N VAL A 120 5.08 -6.60 -7.20
CA VAL A 120 3.82 -7.35 -7.06
C VAL A 120 3.53 -7.74 -5.60
N ALA A 121 4.49 -8.34 -4.91
CA ALA A 121 4.31 -8.75 -3.52
C ALA A 121 4.08 -7.55 -2.57
N ASP A 122 4.72 -6.41 -2.84
CA ASP A 122 4.53 -5.21 -2.02
C ASP A 122 3.14 -4.58 -2.24
N ARG A 123 2.53 -4.72 -3.42
CA ARG A 123 1.13 -4.31 -3.64
C ARG A 123 0.19 -5.09 -2.73
N TRP A 124 0.36 -6.41 -2.61
CA TRP A 124 -0.43 -7.24 -1.71
C TRP A 124 -0.22 -6.89 -0.24
N ARG A 125 1.02 -6.58 0.16
CA ARG A 125 1.33 -6.12 1.52
C ARG A 125 0.68 -4.78 1.84
N ILE A 126 0.67 -3.85 0.89
CA ILE A 126 -0.06 -2.58 1.03
C ILE A 126 -1.55 -2.84 1.22
N ILE A 127 -2.14 -3.74 0.46
CA ILE A 127 -3.57 -4.09 0.59
C ILE A 127 -3.86 -4.68 1.98
N ALA A 128 -2.99 -5.54 2.50
CA ALA A 128 -3.14 -6.06 3.86
C ALA A 128 -3.13 -4.92 4.89
N TYR A 129 -2.22 -3.96 4.74
CA TYR A 129 -2.18 -2.78 5.62
C TYR A 129 -3.43 -1.89 5.47
N VAL A 130 -3.95 -1.70 4.25
CA VAL A 130 -5.24 -0.99 4.04
C VAL A 130 -6.37 -1.66 4.79
N ARG A 131 -6.45 -3.00 4.77
CA ARG A 131 -7.44 -3.76 5.55
C ARG A 131 -7.29 -3.53 7.06
N ALA A 132 -6.06 -3.42 7.55
CA ALA A 132 -5.82 -3.08 8.96
C ALA A 132 -6.28 -1.65 9.30
N LEU A 133 -6.09 -0.67 8.40
CA LEU A 133 -6.61 0.69 8.59
C LEU A 133 -8.14 0.72 8.63
N GLU A 134 -8.82 -0.02 7.76
CA GLU A 134 -10.27 -0.15 7.73
C GLU A 134 -10.80 -0.75 9.03
N LEU A 135 -10.15 -1.83 9.52
CA LEU A 135 -10.49 -2.46 10.79
C LEU A 135 -10.26 -1.50 11.97
N ALA A 136 -9.09 -0.85 12.03
CA ALA A 136 -8.76 0.06 13.11
C ALA A 136 -9.73 1.24 13.22
N HIS A 137 -10.26 1.72 12.09
CA HIS A 137 -11.25 2.82 12.07
C HIS A 137 -12.60 2.39 12.65
N SER A 138 -13.00 1.14 12.49
CA SER A 138 -14.30 0.59 12.91
C SER A 138 -14.21 -0.37 14.08
N ALA A 139 -13.01 -0.55 14.65
CA ALA A 139 -12.77 -1.49 15.76
C ALA A 139 -13.54 -1.09 17.03
N THR A 140 -13.98 -2.11 17.74
CA THR A 140 -14.62 -1.98 19.06
C THR A 140 -13.69 -2.56 20.14
N ALA A 141 -14.01 -2.32 21.40
CA ALA A 141 -13.25 -2.91 22.51
C ALA A 141 -13.21 -4.45 22.46
N ALA A 142 -14.19 -5.10 21.82
CA ALA A 142 -14.24 -6.55 21.67
C ALA A 142 -13.20 -7.09 20.65
N ASP A 143 -12.71 -6.24 19.76
CA ASP A 143 -11.72 -6.59 18.74
C ASP A 143 -10.27 -6.52 19.29
N VAL A 144 -10.10 -5.96 20.49
CA VAL A 144 -8.77 -5.78 21.12
C VAL A 144 -8.46 -6.94 22.04
N PRO A 145 -7.34 -7.67 21.87
CA PRO A 145 -6.91 -8.70 22.80
C PRO A 145 -6.79 -8.17 24.24
N ALA A 146 -7.12 -9.01 25.23
CA ALA A 146 -7.20 -8.59 26.63
C ALA A 146 -5.89 -8.02 27.17
N ASP A 147 -4.74 -8.54 26.73
CA ASP A 147 -3.41 -8.04 27.09
C ASP A 147 -3.12 -6.67 26.51
N GLU A 148 -3.53 -6.40 25.27
CA GLU A 148 -3.42 -5.09 24.63
C GLU A 148 -4.41 -4.09 25.27
N MET A 149 -5.62 -4.52 25.61
CA MET A 149 -6.58 -3.69 26.34
C MET A 149 -6.03 -3.24 27.69
N ASN A 150 -5.32 -4.13 28.42
CA ASN A 150 -4.66 -3.77 29.66
C ASN A 150 -3.55 -2.72 29.45
N LYS A 151 -2.80 -2.76 28.36
CA LYS A 151 -1.79 -1.75 28.02
C LYS A 151 -2.43 -0.41 27.69
N LEU A 152 -3.57 -0.41 26.98
CA LEU A 152 -4.33 0.81 26.66
C LEU A 152 -4.87 1.48 27.95
N ASN A 153 -5.38 0.69 28.88
CA ASN A 153 -5.92 1.19 30.14
C ASN A 153 -4.82 1.61 31.14
N ASN A 154 -3.62 1.04 31.01
CA ASN A 154 -2.46 1.32 31.85
C ASN A 154 -1.24 1.62 30.98
N PRO A 155 -1.23 2.75 30.25
CA PRO A 155 -0.11 3.08 29.39
C PRO A 155 1.18 3.21 30.23
N PRO A 156 2.32 2.67 29.75
CA PRO A 156 3.59 2.86 30.41
C PRO A 156 3.87 4.38 30.54
N ALA A 157 4.42 4.78 31.69
CA ALA A 157 4.78 6.18 31.90
C ALA A 157 5.62 6.68 30.73
N ALA A 158 5.23 7.83 30.16
CA ALA A 158 5.94 8.41 29.04
C ALA A 158 7.42 8.57 29.42
N ALA A 159 8.31 8.02 28.60
CA ALA A 159 9.74 8.25 28.78
C ALA A 159 9.99 9.78 28.78
N PRO A 160 10.82 10.31 29.69
CA PRO A 160 11.11 11.74 29.71
C PRO A 160 11.65 12.15 28.34
N ALA A 161 11.06 13.22 27.77
CA ALA A 161 11.51 13.78 26.51
C ALA A 161 13.02 14.05 26.62
N ALA A 162 13.78 13.53 25.66
CA ALA A 162 15.21 13.82 25.59
C ALA A 162 15.40 15.34 25.53
N ALA A 163 16.16 15.87 26.48
CA ALA A 163 16.50 17.31 26.50
C ALA A 163 17.12 17.70 25.16
N PRO A 164 16.79 18.86 24.61
CA PRO A 164 17.42 19.34 23.38
C PRO A 164 18.94 19.43 23.60
N SER A 165 19.72 18.73 22.75
CA SER A 165 21.16 18.88 22.75
C SER A 165 21.50 20.30 22.33
N GLU A 166 22.07 21.08 23.24
CA GLU A 166 22.67 22.38 22.91
C GLU A 166 23.80 22.12 21.89
N SER A 167 23.53 22.37 20.63
CA SER A 167 24.57 22.48 19.61
C SER A 167 25.32 23.77 19.88
N GLY A 168 26.49 23.61 20.53
CA GLY A 168 27.45 24.69 20.70
C GLY A 168 27.90 25.21 19.34
N GLU A 169 27.63 26.47 19.08
CA GLU A 169 28.12 27.23 17.95
C GLU A 169 29.62 27.55 18.20
N PRO A 170 30.56 27.15 17.32
CA PRO A 170 31.93 27.66 17.39
C PRO A 170 32.00 29.03 16.72
N ARG A 171 32.64 29.96 17.38
CA ARG A 171 33.00 31.28 16.86
C ARG A 171 33.95 31.22 15.66
#